data_e4a00d77e872cb73269d190ed5151009
#
_entry.id   e4a00d77e872cb73269d190ed5151009
#
_cell.length_a   1.000
_cell.length_b   1.000
_cell.length_c   1.000
_cell.angle_alpha   90.00
_cell.angle_beta   90.00
_cell.angle_gamma   90.00
#
_symmetry.space_group_name_H-M   'P 1'
#
loop_
_entity.id
_entity.type
_entity.pdbx_description
1 polymer ?
#
loop_
_entity_poly.entity_id
_entity_poly.type
_entity_poly.pdbx_seq_one_letter_code
_entity_poly.pdbx_strand_id
1 'polypeptide(L)'
;MLTLGKSSRCFAAVIAVVIAGCTQAGGSTSGSEMRVTQGSQEQILLGRHLVVSHACGDCHGGGSNPAAFGWLDGDRIPEVQEFKVGPFTTRARNLTPDNLTGTGRFTERQIFNALRYGLRPGETPDVTITSTTPGVGNFPATPKYLAVPMPWPSWRHMSDQELWAIAAYLKRGVKPVSHKVADSEGPPDFWASEYTVAKIGPNPALPFPAANERTP
;
A
#
# COMPACT_ATOMS: atom_id res chain seq x y z
N MET A 1 -97.25 27.69 -28.11
CA MET A 1 -96.87 27.19 -29.43
C MET A 1 -95.37 27.10 -29.48
N LEU A 2 -94.86 25.90 -29.65
CA LEU A 2 -93.46 25.51 -29.52
C LEU A 2 -92.60 25.93 -30.70
N THR A 3 -91.33 26.29 -30.45
CA THR A 3 -90.28 26.12 -31.44
C THR A 3 -89.02 25.72 -30.73
N LEU A 4 -88.51 24.54 -31.12
CA LEU A 4 -87.26 23.95 -30.68
C LEU A 4 -86.06 24.66 -31.32
N GLY A 5 -85.14 25.05 -30.49
CA GLY A 5 -83.82 25.48 -30.94
C GLY A 5 -82.81 24.33 -30.79
N LYS A 6 -82.18 23.89 -31.90
CA LYS A 6 -81.10 22.92 -31.93
C LYS A 6 -79.76 23.57 -31.55
N SER A 7 -79.16 23.11 -30.47
CA SER A 7 -77.86 23.50 -30.07
C SER A 7 -76.84 22.57 -30.75
N SER A 8 -75.99 23.14 -31.61
CA SER A 8 -74.88 22.46 -32.25
C SER A 8 -73.59 22.55 -31.35
N ARG A 9 -73.12 21.44 -30.84
CA ARG A 9 -71.87 21.41 -30.07
C ARG A 9 -70.74 21.11 -31.02
N CYS A 10 -69.87 22.10 -31.24
CA CYS A 10 -68.58 21.88 -31.86
C CYS A 10 -67.63 21.19 -30.87
N PHE A 11 -67.20 20.01 -31.22
CA PHE A 11 -66.11 19.36 -30.54
C PHE A 11 -64.78 19.91 -31.11
N ALA A 12 -64.05 20.65 -30.30
CA ALA A 12 -62.68 21.01 -30.58
C ALA A 12 -61.78 19.84 -30.17
N ALA A 13 -61.20 19.19 -31.16
CA ALA A 13 -60.16 18.18 -30.90
C ALA A 13 -58.85 18.88 -30.55
N VAL A 14 -58.43 18.74 -29.34
CA VAL A 14 -57.05 19.16 -28.88
C VAL A 14 -56.09 18.08 -29.24
N ILE A 15 -55.21 18.32 -30.23
CA ILE A 15 -54.10 17.48 -30.59
C ILE A 15 -52.98 17.81 -29.61
N ALA A 16 -52.74 16.92 -28.65
CA ALA A 16 -51.56 16.99 -27.80
C ALA A 16 -50.35 16.48 -28.58
N VAL A 17 -49.47 17.38 -28.99
CA VAL A 17 -48.16 17.04 -29.54
C VAL A 17 -47.26 16.63 -28.38
N VAL A 18 -47.00 15.33 -28.23
CA VAL A 18 -46.01 14.83 -27.30
C VAL A 18 -44.63 15.02 -27.96
N ILE A 19 -43.90 16.05 -27.53
CA ILE A 19 -42.50 16.22 -27.88
C ILE A 19 -41.73 15.22 -26.99
N ALA A 20 -41.34 14.09 -27.57
CA ALA A 20 -40.40 13.19 -26.93
C ALA A 20 -39.02 13.89 -26.90
N GLY A 21 -38.74 14.55 -25.78
CA GLY A 21 -37.40 15.04 -25.48
C GLY A 21 -36.46 13.84 -25.28
N CYS A 22 -35.57 13.59 -26.25
CA CYS A 22 -34.40 12.75 -26.03
C CYS A 22 -33.51 13.44 -24.98
N THR A 23 -33.67 13.10 -23.72
CA THR A 23 -32.66 13.36 -22.72
C THR A 23 -31.50 12.44 -23.05
N GLN A 24 -30.47 13.01 -23.69
CA GLN A 24 -29.14 12.38 -23.70
C GLN A 24 -28.71 12.24 -22.22
N ALA A 25 -28.80 11.02 -21.74
CA ALA A 25 -28.10 10.64 -20.52
C ALA A 25 -26.61 10.83 -20.80
N GLY A 26 -26.07 11.97 -20.38
CA GLY A 26 -24.63 12.17 -20.27
C GLY A 26 -24.09 11.08 -19.36
N GLY A 27 -23.52 10.04 -19.97
CA GLY A 27 -22.77 9.04 -19.25
C GLY A 27 -21.56 9.72 -18.62
N SER A 28 -21.71 10.16 -17.37
CA SER A 28 -20.58 10.35 -16.50
C SER A 28 -19.95 8.96 -16.36
N THR A 29 -18.89 8.71 -17.12
CA THR A 29 -17.92 7.70 -16.76
C THR A 29 -17.24 8.19 -15.48
N SER A 30 -17.94 8.06 -14.34
CA SER A 30 -17.28 8.05 -13.06
C SER A 30 -16.38 6.83 -13.13
N GLY A 31 -15.07 7.07 -13.31
CA GLY A 31 -14.07 6.05 -13.06
C GLY A 31 -14.36 5.55 -11.65
N SER A 32 -14.96 4.37 -11.57
CA SER A 32 -15.11 3.65 -10.32
C SER A 32 -13.70 3.36 -9.86
N GLU A 33 -13.13 4.26 -9.06
CA GLU A 33 -11.96 3.90 -8.26
C GLU A 33 -12.39 2.68 -7.46
N MET A 34 -11.85 1.55 -7.85
CA MET A 34 -12.12 0.27 -7.22
C MET A 34 -11.58 0.38 -5.79
N ARG A 35 -12.45 0.73 -4.85
CA ARG A 35 -12.11 0.74 -3.42
C ARG A 35 -11.88 -0.69 -3.00
N VAL A 36 -10.61 -1.09 -3.01
CA VAL A 36 -10.20 -2.39 -2.50
C VAL A 36 -10.52 -2.43 -1.01
N THR A 37 -11.46 -3.28 -0.62
CA THR A 37 -11.87 -3.42 0.77
C THR A 37 -10.75 -4.07 1.57
N GLN A 38 -10.43 -3.54 2.74
CA GLN A 38 -9.41 -4.11 3.62
C GLN A 38 -9.78 -5.57 3.96
N GLY A 39 -8.83 -6.48 3.74
CA GLY A 39 -9.03 -7.91 3.95
C GLY A 39 -9.61 -8.67 2.77
N SER A 40 -9.92 -7.99 1.64
CA SER A 40 -10.46 -8.64 0.45
C SER A 40 -9.42 -9.45 -0.33
N GLN A 41 -9.89 -10.35 -1.19
CA GLN A 41 -9.04 -11.09 -2.12
C GLN A 41 -8.34 -10.14 -3.11
N GLU A 42 -9.02 -9.07 -3.53
CA GLU A 42 -8.46 -8.04 -4.41
C GLU A 42 -7.28 -7.34 -3.75
N GLN A 43 -7.37 -7.06 -2.45
CA GLN A 43 -6.26 -6.47 -1.70
C GLN A 43 -5.04 -7.40 -1.68
N ILE A 44 -5.25 -8.70 -1.46
CA ILE A 44 -4.17 -9.70 -1.48
C ILE A 44 -3.55 -9.80 -2.87
N LEU A 45 -4.34 -9.80 -3.94
CA LEU A 45 -3.85 -9.83 -5.32
C LEU A 45 -3.07 -8.57 -5.70
N LEU A 46 -3.55 -7.40 -5.28
CA LEU A 46 -2.81 -6.15 -5.42
C LEU A 46 -1.48 -6.23 -4.68
N GLY A 47 -1.48 -6.68 -3.43
CA GLY A 47 -0.27 -6.86 -2.63
C GLY A 47 0.73 -7.81 -3.28
N ARG A 48 0.27 -8.94 -3.84
CA ARG A 48 1.11 -9.86 -4.61
C ARG A 48 1.75 -9.17 -5.81
N HIS A 49 0.96 -8.43 -6.57
CA HIS A 49 1.46 -7.67 -7.72
C HIS A 49 2.57 -6.69 -7.30
N LEU A 50 2.32 -5.93 -6.24
CA LEU A 50 3.27 -4.94 -5.72
C LEU A 50 4.56 -5.59 -5.20
N VAL A 51 4.46 -6.69 -4.45
CA VAL A 51 5.62 -7.43 -3.94
C VAL A 51 6.50 -7.96 -5.08
N VAL A 52 5.90 -8.43 -6.16
CA VAL A 52 6.64 -8.88 -7.36
C VAL A 52 7.25 -7.69 -8.10
N SER A 53 6.47 -6.66 -8.40
CA SER A 53 6.91 -5.51 -9.21
C SER A 53 7.93 -4.62 -8.50
N HIS A 54 7.96 -4.62 -7.16
CA HIS A 54 8.97 -3.93 -6.36
C HIS A 54 10.14 -4.83 -5.97
N ALA A 55 10.27 -5.99 -6.62
CA ALA A 55 11.42 -6.89 -6.50
C ALA A 55 11.74 -7.33 -5.06
N CYS A 56 10.74 -7.45 -4.18
CA CYS A 56 10.95 -7.87 -2.80
C CYS A 56 11.66 -9.24 -2.72
N GLY A 57 11.30 -10.16 -3.63
CA GLY A 57 11.89 -11.49 -3.68
C GLY A 57 13.35 -11.53 -4.12
N ASP A 58 13.87 -10.49 -4.79
CA ASP A 58 15.27 -10.44 -5.21
C ASP A 58 16.21 -10.43 -4.01
N CYS A 59 15.79 -9.77 -2.93
CA CYS A 59 16.52 -9.79 -1.66
C CYS A 59 15.99 -10.84 -0.69
N HIS A 60 14.66 -11.01 -0.63
CA HIS A 60 14.00 -11.85 0.38
C HIS A 60 13.72 -13.30 -0.08
N GLY A 61 14.25 -13.70 -1.24
CA GLY A 61 14.18 -15.07 -1.75
C GLY A 61 13.12 -15.27 -2.85
N GLY A 62 13.47 -16.09 -3.85
CA GLY A 62 12.59 -16.49 -4.95
C GLY A 62 12.58 -15.57 -6.17
N GLY A 63 13.28 -14.43 -6.13
CA GLY A 63 13.34 -13.46 -7.24
C GLY A 63 11.96 -12.92 -7.62
N SER A 64 11.64 -12.91 -8.89
CA SER A 64 10.33 -12.45 -9.41
C SER A 64 9.29 -13.57 -9.54
N ASN A 65 9.58 -14.80 -9.05
CA ASN A 65 8.71 -15.95 -9.20
C ASN A 65 8.06 -16.38 -7.88
N PRO A 66 6.77 -16.03 -7.62
CA PRO A 66 6.06 -16.43 -6.42
C PRO A 66 5.85 -17.95 -6.25
N ALA A 67 6.13 -18.74 -7.28
CA ALA A 67 6.08 -20.20 -7.21
C ALA A 67 7.47 -20.82 -6.93
N ALA A 68 8.51 -20.02 -6.87
CA ALA A 68 9.86 -20.52 -6.59
C ALA A 68 9.98 -21.09 -5.18
N PHE A 69 10.82 -22.10 -5.04
CA PHE A 69 11.26 -22.55 -3.73
C PHE A 69 12.00 -21.37 -3.02
N GLY A 70 11.68 -21.15 -1.78
CA GLY A 70 12.26 -20.06 -1.02
C GLY A 70 11.61 -18.68 -1.27
N TRP A 71 10.45 -18.63 -1.91
CA TRP A 71 9.74 -17.36 -2.11
C TRP A 71 9.50 -16.62 -0.80
N LEU A 72 10.15 -15.45 -0.65
CA LEU A 72 10.07 -14.56 0.50
C LEU A 72 10.48 -15.15 1.85
N ASP A 73 11.16 -16.28 1.90
CA ASP A 73 11.50 -16.92 3.16
C ASP A 73 12.88 -16.48 3.74
N GLY A 74 13.50 -15.49 3.10
CA GLY A 74 14.69 -14.84 3.58
C GLY A 74 15.96 -15.36 2.93
N ASP A 75 17.08 -15.01 3.57
CA ASP A 75 18.41 -15.36 3.11
C ASP A 75 18.60 -16.88 2.99
N ARG A 76 18.74 -17.36 1.76
CA ARG A 76 19.14 -18.75 1.43
C ARG A 76 20.43 -18.80 0.61
N ILE A 77 20.83 -17.66 0.06
CA ILE A 77 22.04 -17.52 -0.74
C ILE A 77 22.82 -16.35 -0.12
N PRO A 78 23.65 -16.60 0.90
CA PRO A 78 24.33 -15.55 1.68
C PRO A 78 25.07 -14.54 0.81
N GLU A 79 25.67 -14.99 -0.30
CA GLU A 79 26.43 -14.11 -1.20
C GLU A 79 25.57 -13.04 -1.89
N VAL A 80 24.26 -13.26 -1.96
CA VAL A 80 23.29 -12.36 -2.62
C VAL A 80 22.45 -11.60 -1.59
N GLN A 81 22.20 -12.20 -0.44
CA GLN A 81 21.23 -11.74 0.53
C GLN A 81 21.85 -11.26 1.85
N GLU A 82 23.19 -11.27 1.93
CA GLU A 82 23.98 -10.65 2.99
C GLU A 82 24.41 -9.25 2.57
N PHE A 83 24.17 -8.26 3.42
CA PHE A 83 24.49 -6.87 3.16
C PHE A 83 25.41 -6.30 4.22
N LYS A 84 26.49 -5.67 3.79
CA LYS A 84 27.43 -4.96 4.65
C LYS A 84 27.13 -3.45 4.62
N VAL A 85 26.86 -2.89 5.78
CA VAL A 85 26.58 -1.47 5.99
C VAL A 85 27.58 -0.92 6.99
N GLY A 86 28.73 -0.45 6.52
CA GLY A 86 29.86 -0.11 7.40
C GLY A 86 30.26 -1.30 8.27
N PRO A 87 30.28 -1.15 9.61
CA PRO A 87 30.63 -2.24 10.53
C PRO A 87 29.47 -3.22 10.81
N PHE A 88 28.32 -3.05 10.19
CA PHE A 88 27.13 -3.86 10.41
C PHE A 88 26.89 -4.80 9.23
N THR A 89 26.67 -6.08 9.53
CA THR A 89 26.25 -7.08 8.55
C THR A 89 24.81 -7.47 8.83
N THR A 90 23.96 -7.42 7.82
CA THR A 90 22.57 -7.84 7.91
C THR A 90 22.18 -8.76 6.78
N ARG A 91 21.07 -9.46 6.94
CA ARG A 91 20.56 -10.43 5.98
C ARG A 91 19.08 -10.19 5.74
N ALA A 92 18.64 -10.46 4.52
CA ALA A 92 17.23 -10.34 4.17
C ALA A 92 16.38 -11.30 5.00
N ARG A 93 15.39 -10.78 5.71
CA ARG A 93 14.60 -11.54 6.67
C ARG A 93 13.49 -12.34 5.99
N ASN A 94 13.05 -13.40 6.65
CA ASN A 94 11.88 -14.17 6.27
C ASN A 94 10.62 -13.28 6.34
N LEU A 95 10.00 -13.04 5.19
CA LEU A 95 8.76 -12.26 5.06
C LEU A 95 7.50 -13.14 5.03
N THR A 96 7.62 -14.47 5.07
CA THR A 96 6.46 -15.35 5.14
C THR A 96 5.74 -15.21 6.48
N PRO A 97 4.44 -15.55 6.57
CA PRO A 97 3.66 -15.40 7.80
C PRO A 97 3.95 -16.50 8.85
N ASP A 98 5.18 -17.01 8.89
CA ASP A 98 5.62 -17.90 9.96
C ASP A 98 5.74 -17.14 11.29
N ASN A 99 5.16 -17.68 12.36
CA ASN A 99 5.06 -17.01 13.65
C ASN A 99 6.39 -16.99 14.44
N LEU A 100 7.33 -17.86 14.12
CA LEU A 100 8.60 -17.95 14.84
C LEU A 100 9.72 -17.22 14.10
N THR A 101 9.78 -17.36 12.79
CA THR A 101 10.93 -16.92 12.01
C THR A 101 10.58 -15.81 11.01
N GLY A 102 9.30 -15.59 10.73
CA GLY A 102 8.82 -14.67 9.71
C GLY A 102 8.00 -13.49 10.25
N THR A 103 7.20 -12.91 9.36
CA THR A 103 6.33 -11.77 9.67
C THR A 103 5.07 -12.16 10.44
N GLY A 104 4.80 -13.45 10.65
CA GLY A 104 3.63 -13.94 11.37
C GLY A 104 3.46 -13.33 12.76
N ARG A 105 4.57 -13.07 13.44
CA ARG A 105 4.63 -12.42 14.78
C ARG A 105 4.26 -10.94 14.80
N PHE A 106 4.17 -10.29 13.65
CA PHE A 106 3.83 -8.86 13.54
C PHE A 106 2.42 -8.67 13.03
N THR A 107 1.79 -7.57 13.41
CA THR A 107 0.50 -7.17 12.84
C THR A 107 0.68 -6.57 11.44
N GLU A 108 -0.39 -6.48 10.67
CA GLU A 108 -0.37 -5.78 9.38
C GLU A 108 0.01 -4.30 9.55
N ARG A 109 -0.38 -3.66 10.65
CA ARG A 109 -0.03 -2.28 10.97
C ARG A 109 1.48 -2.12 11.23
N GLN A 110 2.10 -3.05 11.93
CA GLN A 110 3.54 -3.01 12.13
C GLN A 110 4.30 -3.19 10.80
N ILE A 111 3.80 -4.04 9.90
CA ILE A 111 4.36 -4.18 8.55
C ILE A 111 4.14 -2.90 7.74
N PHE A 112 2.94 -2.31 7.78
CA PHE A 112 2.66 -1.02 7.16
C PHE A 112 3.61 0.07 7.67
N ASN A 113 3.80 0.19 8.98
CA ASN A 113 4.70 1.16 9.59
C ASN A 113 6.16 0.95 9.15
N ALA A 114 6.58 -0.30 8.93
CA ALA A 114 7.91 -0.60 8.41
C ALA A 114 8.09 -0.08 6.97
N LEU A 115 7.09 -0.24 6.13
CA LEU A 115 7.12 0.23 4.74
C LEU A 115 6.97 1.76 4.63
N ARG A 116 6.07 2.35 5.41
CA ARG A 116 5.76 3.79 5.38
C ARG A 116 6.83 4.63 6.05
N TYR A 117 7.34 4.19 7.19
CA TYR A 117 8.21 4.99 8.05
C TYR A 117 9.60 4.38 8.24
N GLY A 118 9.87 3.21 7.67
CA GLY A 118 11.12 2.49 7.82
C GLY A 118 11.36 1.90 9.21
N LEU A 119 10.34 1.84 10.06
CA LEU A 119 10.47 1.41 11.45
C LEU A 119 10.57 -0.12 11.56
N ARG A 120 11.47 -0.62 12.40
CA ARG A 120 11.60 -2.06 12.65
C ARG A 120 10.38 -2.61 13.39
N PRO A 121 9.63 -3.58 12.82
CA PRO A 121 8.36 -4.02 13.40
C PRO A 121 8.49 -4.59 14.81
N GLY A 122 9.60 -5.27 15.12
CA GLY A 122 9.84 -5.85 16.45
C GLY A 122 10.14 -4.83 17.55
N GLU A 123 10.47 -3.60 17.18
CA GLU A 123 10.86 -2.54 18.11
C GLU A 123 9.88 -1.36 18.08
N THR A 124 8.83 -1.46 17.26
CA THR A 124 7.78 -0.44 17.14
C THR A 124 6.46 -1.03 17.59
N PRO A 125 5.74 -0.38 18.52
CA PRO A 125 4.42 -0.82 18.95
C PRO A 125 3.41 -0.89 17.79
N ASP A 126 2.35 -1.68 17.96
CA ASP A 126 1.22 -1.74 17.03
C ASP A 126 0.31 -0.52 17.24
N VAL A 127 0.71 0.61 16.66
CA VAL A 127 0.01 1.90 16.81
C VAL A 127 -0.16 2.59 15.46
N THR A 128 -1.22 3.38 15.34
CA THR A 128 -1.39 4.30 14.22
C THR A 128 -0.47 5.50 14.44
N ILE A 129 0.43 5.73 13.49
CA ILE A 129 1.35 6.87 13.48
C ILE A 129 0.70 8.02 12.73
N THR A 130 0.65 9.20 13.33
CA THR A 130 0.03 10.41 12.76
C THR A 130 1.01 11.56 12.56
N SER A 131 2.28 11.38 12.91
CA SER A 131 3.36 12.35 12.73
C SER A 131 4.65 11.61 12.43
N THR A 132 5.63 12.27 11.82
CA THR A 132 7.00 11.78 11.64
C THR A 132 8.00 12.50 12.57
N THR A 133 7.48 13.35 13.46
CA THR A 133 8.30 14.02 14.46
C THR A 133 8.55 13.08 15.64
N PRO A 134 9.80 12.82 16.02
CA PRO A 134 10.12 11.94 17.15
C PRO A 134 9.36 12.31 18.43
N GLY A 135 8.70 11.34 19.04
CA GLY A 135 7.89 11.50 20.24
C GLY A 135 6.50 12.14 20.03
N VAL A 136 6.10 12.42 18.80
CA VAL A 136 4.79 13.02 18.49
C VAL A 136 3.95 12.06 17.65
N GLY A 137 2.64 12.02 17.90
CA GLY A 137 1.68 11.25 17.08
C GLY A 137 1.99 9.76 17.01
N ASN A 138 2.44 9.17 18.10
CA ASN A 138 2.88 7.78 18.23
C ASN A 138 4.15 7.43 17.42
N PHE A 139 4.85 8.41 16.83
CA PHE A 139 6.15 8.15 16.26
C PHE A 139 7.18 7.95 17.40
N PRO A 140 8.03 6.92 17.34
CA PRO A 140 8.98 6.67 18.43
C PRO A 140 9.88 7.88 18.70
N ALA A 141 10.12 8.21 19.98
CA ALA A 141 11.06 9.26 20.36
C ALA A 141 12.50 8.93 19.90
N THR A 142 12.83 7.64 19.89
CA THR A 142 14.08 7.10 19.34
C THR A 142 13.74 6.04 18.31
N PRO A 143 13.52 6.43 17.04
CA PRO A 143 13.10 5.50 16.00
C PRO A 143 14.21 4.51 15.67
N LYS A 144 13.83 3.24 15.53
CA LYS A 144 14.70 2.14 15.13
C LYS A 144 14.39 1.80 13.69
N TYR A 145 15.26 2.23 12.78
CA TYR A 145 15.02 2.10 11.34
C TYR A 145 15.50 0.76 10.79
N LEU A 146 14.83 0.32 9.72
CA LEU A 146 15.31 -0.77 8.87
C LEU A 146 16.72 -0.43 8.35
N ALA A 147 17.54 -1.44 8.12
CA ALA A 147 18.88 -1.24 7.57
C ALA A 147 18.82 -0.64 6.15
N VAL A 148 19.87 0.11 5.80
CA VAL A 148 19.95 0.89 4.56
C VAL A 148 19.63 0.12 3.26
N PRO A 149 19.98 -1.17 3.10
CA PRO A 149 19.63 -1.92 1.88
C PRO A 149 18.11 -2.03 1.63
N MET A 150 17.29 -1.88 2.69
CA MET A 150 15.84 -1.85 2.53
C MET A 150 15.38 -0.49 2.00
N PRO A 151 14.88 -0.40 0.76
CA PRO A 151 14.63 0.90 0.10
C PRO A 151 13.32 1.56 0.52
N TRP A 152 12.96 1.50 1.81
CA TRP A 152 11.75 2.10 2.34
C TRP A 152 11.62 3.61 2.05
N PRO A 153 12.71 4.41 1.92
CA PRO A 153 12.57 5.82 1.55
C PRO A 153 11.88 6.03 0.21
N SER A 154 12.00 5.09 -0.73
CA SER A 154 11.27 5.12 -1.99
C SER A 154 9.82 4.66 -1.82
N TRP A 155 9.60 3.58 -1.07
CA TRP A 155 8.28 2.99 -0.90
C TRP A 155 7.32 3.82 -0.05
N ARG A 156 7.84 4.68 0.82
CA ARG A 156 7.01 5.63 1.59
C ARG A 156 6.16 6.55 0.72
N HIS A 157 6.47 6.66 -0.59
CA HIS A 157 5.70 7.42 -1.56
C HIS A 157 4.48 6.68 -2.12
N MET A 158 4.39 5.38 -1.89
CA MET A 158 3.20 4.59 -2.26
C MET A 158 1.98 5.06 -1.48
N SER A 159 0.79 4.87 -2.04
CA SER A 159 -0.45 5.14 -1.34
C SER A 159 -0.63 4.22 -0.11
N ASP A 160 -1.44 4.64 0.84
CA ASP A 160 -1.78 3.78 2.00
C ASP A 160 -2.44 2.48 1.55
N GLN A 161 -3.30 2.53 0.53
CA GLN A 161 -3.93 1.34 -0.04
C GLN A 161 -2.91 0.32 -0.54
N GLU A 162 -1.87 0.76 -1.24
CA GLU A 162 -0.81 -0.11 -1.75
C GLU A 162 0.02 -0.72 -0.61
N LEU A 163 0.41 0.09 0.38
CA LEU A 163 1.18 -0.42 1.52
C LEU A 163 0.37 -1.40 2.38
N TRP A 164 -0.93 -1.13 2.59
CA TRP A 164 -1.82 -2.08 3.25
C TRP A 164 -2.02 -3.36 2.42
N ALA A 165 -2.01 -3.26 1.09
CA ALA A 165 -2.10 -4.43 0.22
C ALA A 165 -0.85 -5.32 0.33
N ILE A 166 0.35 -4.72 0.39
CA ILE A 166 1.59 -5.46 0.65
C ILE A 166 1.51 -6.16 2.02
N ALA A 167 1.14 -5.45 3.08
CA ALA A 167 1.00 -6.02 4.42
C ALA A 167 0.02 -7.19 4.44
N ALA A 168 -1.14 -7.04 3.79
CA ALA A 168 -2.15 -8.09 3.67
C ALA A 168 -1.64 -9.32 2.92
N TYR A 169 -0.91 -9.12 1.82
CA TYR A 169 -0.33 -10.24 1.07
C TYR A 169 0.71 -10.99 1.89
N LEU A 170 1.62 -10.29 2.57
CA LEU A 170 2.63 -10.93 3.42
C LEU A 170 2.01 -11.73 4.58
N LYS A 171 0.85 -11.31 5.08
CA LYS A 171 0.15 -11.99 6.18
C LYS A 171 -0.76 -13.13 5.74
N ARG A 172 -1.38 -13.03 4.55
CA ARG A 172 -2.47 -13.93 4.15
C ARG A 172 -2.30 -14.53 2.76
N GLY A 173 -1.46 -13.95 1.92
CA GLY A 173 -1.27 -14.38 0.52
C GLY A 173 -0.08 -15.30 0.31
N VAL A 174 0.82 -15.40 1.28
CA VAL A 174 2.03 -16.23 1.24
C VAL A 174 1.86 -17.42 2.19
N LYS A 175 2.37 -18.58 1.81
CA LYS A 175 2.41 -19.75 2.71
C LYS A 175 3.50 -19.55 3.77
N PRO A 176 3.24 -19.89 5.05
CA PRO A 176 4.26 -19.81 6.08
C PRO A 176 5.38 -20.83 5.80
N VAL A 177 6.61 -20.37 5.93
CA VAL A 177 7.82 -21.20 5.83
C VAL A 177 8.66 -20.97 7.07
N SER A 178 8.93 -22.01 7.84
CA SER A 178 9.82 -21.92 8.99
C SER A 178 11.27 -21.96 8.49
N HIS A 179 11.88 -20.76 8.40
CA HIS A 179 13.26 -20.59 8.03
C HIS A 179 13.88 -19.48 8.87
N LYS A 180 14.80 -19.86 9.76
CA LYS A 180 15.54 -18.91 10.60
C LYS A 180 16.71 -18.33 9.81
N VAL A 181 16.62 -17.08 9.43
CA VAL A 181 17.74 -16.30 8.90
C VAL A 181 18.71 -15.98 10.04
N ALA A 182 20.01 -16.08 9.80
CA ALA A 182 21.03 -15.74 10.77
C ALA A 182 20.88 -14.29 11.28
N ASP A 183 21.25 -14.07 12.53
CA ASP A 183 21.14 -12.76 13.14
C ASP A 183 22.09 -11.75 12.50
N SER A 184 21.76 -10.48 12.55
CA SER A 184 22.64 -9.41 12.12
C SER A 184 23.77 -9.22 13.12
N GLU A 185 24.92 -8.76 12.64
CA GLU A 185 26.15 -8.61 13.39
C GLU A 185 26.65 -7.17 13.36
N GLY A 186 27.24 -6.70 14.45
CA GLY A 186 27.79 -5.35 14.57
C GLY A 186 26.81 -4.32 15.14
N PRO A 187 27.23 -3.06 15.28
CA PRO A 187 26.44 -2.00 15.88
C PRO A 187 25.29 -1.57 14.95
N PRO A 188 24.01 -1.72 15.36
CA PRO A 188 22.88 -1.23 14.57
C PRO A 188 22.68 0.30 14.74
N ASP A 189 21.79 0.85 13.92
CA ASP A 189 21.20 2.18 14.08
C ASP A 189 22.09 3.41 13.85
N PHE A 190 23.39 3.25 13.50
CA PHE A 190 24.24 4.40 13.20
C PHE A 190 23.79 5.15 11.94
N TRP A 191 22.93 4.57 11.10
CA TRP A 191 22.35 5.19 9.91
C TRP A 191 21.11 6.05 10.18
N ALA A 192 20.65 6.18 11.42
CA ALA A 192 19.45 6.96 11.72
C ALA A 192 19.53 8.41 11.20
N SER A 193 20.74 9.00 11.21
CA SER A 193 20.99 10.33 10.66
C SER A 193 20.83 10.43 9.13
N GLU A 194 20.79 9.31 8.43
CA GLU A 194 20.55 9.27 6.97
C GLU A 194 19.06 9.45 6.63
N TYR A 195 18.16 9.23 7.58
CA TYR A 195 16.71 9.26 7.37
C TYR A 195 16.03 10.51 7.91
N THR A 196 16.78 11.59 8.03
CA THR A 196 16.21 12.90 8.40
C THR A 196 15.42 13.49 7.23
N VAL A 197 14.43 14.33 7.52
CA VAL A 197 13.67 15.07 6.50
C VAL A 197 14.59 15.86 5.58
N ALA A 198 15.71 16.40 6.10
CA ALA A 198 16.68 17.12 5.28
C ALA A 198 17.35 16.26 4.20
N LYS A 199 17.53 14.96 4.46
CA LYS A 199 18.20 14.03 3.53
C LYS A 199 17.24 13.29 2.61
N ILE A 200 16.13 12.79 3.15
CA ILE A 200 15.17 11.99 2.37
C ILE A 200 13.94 12.78 1.93
N GLY A 201 13.83 14.03 2.31
CA GLY A 201 12.66 14.87 2.06
C GLY A 201 11.51 14.63 3.02
N PRO A 202 10.50 15.50 3.00
CA PRO A 202 9.30 15.31 3.81
C PRO A 202 8.60 14.02 3.41
N ASN A 203 7.85 13.45 4.33
CA ASN A 203 6.93 12.37 3.99
C ASN A 203 5.88 12.99 3.06
N PRO A 204 5.83 12.60 1.78
CA PRO A 204 4.95 13.28 0.86
C PRO A 204 3.52 13.00 1.26
N ALA A 205 2.79 14.09 1.48
CA ALA A 205 1.37 14.02 1.35
C ALA A 205 1.04 13.98 -0.14
N LEU A 206 0.22 13.04 -0.57
CA LEU A 206 -0.41 13.15 -1.87
C LEU A 206 -1.26 14.43 -1.90
N PRO A 207 -1.40 15.11 -3.05
CA PRO A 207 -0.99 14.68 -4.39
C PRO A 207 0.43 15.08 -4.76
N PHE A 208 1.00 14.34 -5.68
CA PHE A 208 2.18 14.73 -6.44
C PHE A 208 1.81 15.69 -7.58
N PRO A 209 2.76 16.50 -8.05
CA PRO A 209 4.13 16.68 -7.57
C PRO A 209 4.19 17.46 -6.25
N ALA A 210 5.26 17.25 -5.47
CA ALA A 210 5.53 18.09 -4.31
C ALA A 210 5.84 19.51 -4.76
N ALA A 211 5.52 20.52 -3.92
CA ALA A 211 5.65 21.94 -4.29
C ALA A 211 7.07 22.35 -4.70
N ASN A 212 8.09 21.60 -4.28
CA ASN A 212 9.50 21.82 -4.60
C ASN A 212 10.08 20.76 -5.53
N GLU A 213 9.24 19.93 -6.15
CA GLU A 213 9.69 18.94 -7.10
C GLU A 213 10.15 19.63 -8.38
N ARG A 214 11.32 19.22 -8.88
CA ARG A 214 11.80 19.70 -10.17
C ARG A 214 11.01 19.01 -11.27
N THR A 215 10.11 19.73 -11.89
CA THR A 215 9.45 19.30 -13.12
C THR A 215 10.32 19.68 -14.32
N PRO A 216 10.28 18.90 -15.43
CA PRO A 216 11.00 19.26 -16.66
C PRO A 216 10.57 20.61 -17.20
#